data_3535d6cbd42bd98468a23ce7184a39cf
#
_entry.id   3535d6cbd42bd98468a23ce7184a39cf
#
_cell.length_a   1.000
_cell.length_b   1.000
_cell.length_c   1.000
_cell.angle_alpha   90.00
_cell.angle_beta   90.00
_cell.angle_gamma   90.00
#
_symmetry.space_group_name_H-M   'P 1'
#
loop_
_entity.id
_entity.type
_entity.pdbx_description
1 polymer ?
#
loop_
_entity_poly.entity_id
_entity_poly.type
_entity_poly.pdbx_seq_one_letter_code
_entity_poly.pdbx_strand_id
1 'polypeptide(L)'
;AGIKDILITNQITDTFKLERLTKMATQDLKIGCCVDNIDNVFDIQKAAESNKSIIDIYVEYDCGASRCGIKSFNKINELILIIKKMENLNFVGFQAYNGSIQHIEDFKTRKLQVIKTCNKIKKLKSKFEAYSPLITGVGTGCFDLEVSEDVYDEIQVGSYAFMDAHYSSLKHDRKFNNTNNFENSLFILSGVMSNTLENHAVVDAGLKSISVDSGL
;
A
#
# COMPACT_ATOMS: atom_id res chain seq x y z
N ALA A 1 0.60 -1.94 -21.56
CA ALA A 1 0.69 -0.51 -21.23
C ALA A 1 2.13 0.02 -21.20
N GLY A 2 3.16 -0.83 -21.34
CA GLY A 2 4.57 -0.41 -21.41
C GLY A 2 5.23 -0.10 -20.07
N ILE A 3 4.57 -0.36 -18.95
CA ILE A 3 5.16 -0.24 -17.60
C ILE A 3 6.14 -1.39 -17.41
N LYS A 4 7.37 -1.07 -16.99
CA LYS A 4 8.47 -2.05 -16.90
C LYS A 4 8.93 -2.35 -15.49
N ASP A 5 8.39 -1.68 -14.48
CA ASP A 5 8.69 -1.88 -13.07
C ASP A 5 7.37 -1.87 -12.29
N ILE A 6 7.03 -2.98 -11.65
CA ILE A 6 5.74 -3.21 -11.00
C ILE A 6 5.97 -3.86 -9.64
N LEU A 7 5.52 -3.19 -8.60
CA LEU A 7 5.43 -3.77 -7.25
C LEU A 7 3.98 -4.16 -6.95
N ILE A 8 3.77 -5.44 -6.65
CA ILE A 8 2.50 -5.95 -6.12
C ILE A 8 2.58 -5.89 -4.59
N THR A 9 1.90 -4.92 -4.00
CA THR A 9 2.03 -4.54 -2.59
C THR A 9 1.27 -5.46 -1.63
N ASN A 10 1.32 -6.77 -1.89
CA ASN A 10 0.77 -7.80 -1.01
C ASN A 10 1.50 -9.14 -1.17
N GLN A 11 1.26 -10.05 -0.22
CA GLN A 11 1.74 -11.42 -0.25
C GLN A 11 0.96 -12.23 -1.29
N ILE A 12 1.66 -13.07 -2.03
CA ILE A 12 1.09 -13.99 -3.00
C ILE A 12 1.44 -15.41 -2.56
N THR A 13 0.43 -16.18 -2.14
CA THR A 13 0.60 -17.53 -1.59
C THR A 13 0.00 -18.64 -2.47
N ASP A 14 -0.89 -18.28 -3.38
CA ASP A 14 -1.50 -19.23 -4.30
C ASP A 14 -0.53 -19.63 -5.41
N THR A 15 -0.34 -20.94 -5.60
CA THR A 15 0.64 -21.52 -6.54
C THR A 15 0.41 -21.05 -7.98
N PHE A 16 -0.86 -20.98 -8.45
CA PHE A 16 -1.16 -20.53 -9.81
C PHE A 16 -0.84 -19.04 -9.99
N LYS A 17 -1.07 -18.23 -8.94
CA LYS A 17 -0.71 -16.81 -8.98
C LYS A 17 0.80 -16.62 -8.98
N LEU A 18 1.55 -17.41 -8.20
CA LEU A 18 3.01 -17.40 -8.20
C LEU A 18 3.58 -17.79 -9.56
N GLU A 19 3.03 -18.82 -10.19
CA GLU A 19 3.44 -19.21 -11.53
C GLU A 19 3.18 -18.11 -12.56
N ARG A 20 2.05 -17.44 -12.50
CA ARG A 20 1.76 -16.29 -13.37
C ARG A 20 2.68 -15.10 -13.11
N LEU A 21 2.95 -14.78 -11.85
CA LEU A 21 3.87 -13.71 -11.44
C LEU A 21 5.26 -13.94 -12.05
N THR A 22 5.82 -15.13 -11.81
CA THR A 22 7.18 -15.46 -12.22
C THR A 22 7.33 -15.59 -13.75
N LYS A 23 6.30 -16.06 -14.46
CA LYS A 23 6.26 -16.05 -15.94
C LYS A 23 6.25 -14.63 -16.54
N MET A 24 5.71 -13.65 -15.82
CA MET A 24 5.69 -12.27 -16.29
C MET A 24 7.01 -11.55 -16.06
N ALA A 25 7.80 -11.96 -15.06
CA ALA A 25 9.10 -11.38 -14.78
C ALA A 25 10.13 -11.79 -15.86
N THR A 26 10.53 -10.83 -16.67
CA THR A 26 11.49 -11.01 -17.79
C THR A 26 12.63 -10.01 -17.63
N GLN A 27 13.64 -10.08 -18.49
CA GLN A 27 14.75 -9.12 -18.47
C GLN A 27 14.30 -7.66 -18.61
N ASP A 28 13.19 -7.44 -19.36
CA ASP A 28 12.64 -6.09 -19.60
C ASP A 28 11.53 -5.69 -18.62
N LEU A 29 11.08 -6.60 -17.76
CA LEU A 29 9.98 -6.37 -16.82
C LEU A 29 10.38 -6.82 -15.42
N LYS A 30 10.65 -5.86 -14.56
CA LYS A 30 10.85 -6.09 -13.14
C LYS A 30 9.52 -6.27 -12.44
N ILE A 31 9.42 -7.30 -11.63
CA ILE A 31 8.24 -7.55 -10.80
C ILE A 31 8.68 -7.78 -9.37
N GLY A 32 8.08 -7.04 -8.45
CA GLY A 32 8.25 -7.20 -7.02
C GLY A 32 6.96 -7.64 -6.33
N CYS A 33 7.10 -8.28 -5.17
CA CYS A 33 5.99 -8.58 -4.27
C CYS A 33 6.42 -8.52 -2.81
N CYS A 34 5.43 -8.50 -1.90
CA CYS A 34 5.69 -8.47 -0.46
C CYS A 34 5.76 -9.87 0.13
N VAL A 35 6.57 -10.01 1.19
CA VAL A 35 6.64 -11.21 2.01
C VAL A 35 6.71 -10.85 3.50
N ASP A 36 6.16 -11.71 4.34
CA ASP A 36 6.26 -11.64 5.81
C ASP A 36 6.43 -13.03 6.46
N ASN A 37 6.62 -14.04 5.64
CA ASN A 37 6.70 -15.44 6.05
C ASN A 37 7.77 -16.20 5.25
N ILE A 38 8.50 -17.09 5.94
CA ILE A 38 9.59 -17.88 5.36
C ILE A 38 9.07 -18.87 4.31
N ASP A 39 7.94 -19.52 4.57
CA ASP A 39 7.38 -20.52 3.66
C ASP A 39 7.01 -19.88 2.33
N ASN A 40 6.44 -18.66 2.37
CA ASN A 40 6.12 -17.91 1.17
C ASN A 40 7.39 -17.51 0.36
N VAL A 41 8.51 -17.22 1.04
CA VAL A 41 9.79 -16.99 0.36
C VAL A 41 10.25 -18.22 -0.41
N PHE A 42 10.13 -19.42 0.20
CA PHE A 42 10.48 -20.68 -0.50
C PHE A 42 9.55 -20.97 -1.68
N ASP A 43 8.26 -20.70 -1.54
CA ASP A 43 7.29 -20.91 -2.62
C ASP A 43 7.58 -19.98 -3.81
N ILE A 44 7.90 -18.71 -3.55
CA ILE A 44 8.28 -17.75 -4.59
C ILE A 44 9.60 -18.19 -5.25
N GLN A 45 10.62 -18.58 -4.47
CA GLN A 45 11.89 -19.07 -5.01
C GLN A 45 11.67 -20.25 -5.95
N LYS A 46 10.90 -21.24 -5.53
CA LYS A 46 10.61 -22.44 -6.35
C LYS A 46 9.92 -22.08 -7.67
N ALA A 47 8.94 -21.17 -7.62
CA ALA A 47 8.25 -20.72 -8.82
C ALA A 47 9.16 -19.90 -9.74
N ALA A 48 9.99 -19.02 -9.18
CA ALA A 48 10.95 -18.19 -9.92
C ALA A 48 12.03 -19.03 -10.59
N GLU A 49 12.58 -20.03 -9.90
CA GLU A 49 13.54 -20.98 -10.43
C GLU A 49 12.97 -21.77 -11.63
N SER A 50 11.73 -22.28 -11.48
CA SER A 50 11.04 -23.03 -12.55
C SER A 50 10.84 -22.21 -13.82
N ASN A 51 10.65 -20.90 -13.69
CA ASN A 51 10.46 -19.98 -14.81
C ASN A 51 11.73 -19.18 -15.19
N LYS A 52 12.87 -19.46 -14.55
CA LYS A 52 14.16 -18.78 -14.78
C LYS A 52 14.03 -17.26 -14.70
N SER A 53 13.26 -16.80 -13.74
CA SER A 53 13.00 -15.37 -13.49
C SER A 53 13.64 -14.92 -12.18
N ILE A 54 13.73 -13.60 -11.98
CA ILE A 54 14.16 -12.97 -10.73
C ILE A 54 13.00 -12.13 -10.23
N ILE A 55 12.66 -12.27 -8.95
CA ILE A 55 11.58 -11.52 -8.31
C ILE A 55 12.18 -10.59 -7.25
N ASP A 56 11.79 -9.32 -7.31
CA ASP A 56 12.13 -8.32 -6.31
C ASP A 56 11.28 -8.53 -5.06
N ILE A 57 11.91 -8.60 -3.90
CA ILE A 57 11.25 -8.90 -2.63
C ILE A 57 11.29 -7.70 -1.70
N TYR A 58 10.12 -7.32 -1.24
CA TYR A 58 9.91 -6.34 -0.19
C TYR A 58 9.41 -7.04 1.07
N VAL A 59 10.17 -6.95 2.16
CA VAL A 59 9.70 -7.48 3.45
C VAL A 59 8.68 -6.53 4.04
N GLU A 60 7.47 -7.02 4.34
CA GLU A 60 6.44 -6.18 4.92
C GLU A 60 6.68 -6.00 6.42
N TYR A 61 6.78 -4.74 6.85
CA TYR A 61 6.89 -4.33 8.23
C TYR A 61 5.55 -3.83 8.77
N ASP A 62 5.02 -4.47 9.82
CA ASP A 62 3.83 -3.95 10.50
C ASP A 62 4.19 -2.70 11.31
N CYS A 63 4.06 -1.55 10.68
CA CYS A 63 4.30 -0.25 11.31
C CYS A 63 3.10 0.25 12.14
N GLY A 64 1.96 -0.46 12.12
CA GLY A 64 0.79 -0.12 12.95
C GLY A 64 -0.57 -0.55 12.42
N ALA A 65 -0.66 -1.08 11.20
CA ALA A 65 -1.93 -1.51 10.61
C ALA A 65 -2.47 -2.81 11.23
N SER A 66 -1.60 -3.67 11.77
CA SER A 66 -1.95 -5.00 12.30
C SER A 66 -2.74 -5.84 11.30
N ARG A 67 -2.37 -5.75 10.02
CA ARG A 67 -2.96 -6.49 8.90
C ARG A 67 -2.03 -7.59 8.44
N CYS A 68 -0.90 -7.23 7.84
CA CYS A 68 0.20 -8.10 7.43
C CYS A 68 1.51 -7.54 7.96
N GLY A 69 2.59 -8.29 7.80
CA GLY A 69 3.93 -7.82 8.12
C GLY A 69 4.47 -8.27 9.47
N ILE A 70 5.76 -8.14 9.61
CA ILE A 70 6.55 -8.55 10.78
C ILE A 70 6.84 -7.35 11.67
N LYS A 71 6.66 -7.48 12.99
CA LYS A 71 7.05 -6.45 13.99
C LYS A 71 8.47 -6.64 14.53
N SER A 72 8.94 -7.87 14.57
CA SER A 72 10.21 -8.23 15.19
C SER A 72 11.39 -8.01 14.25
N PHE A 73 12.32 -7.15 14.60
CA PHE A 73 13.54 -6.92 13.82
C PHE A 73 14.42 -8.17 13.69
N ASN A 74 14.40 -9.06 14.68
CA ASN A 74 15.14 -10.33 14.59
C ASN A 74 14.55 -11.23 13.49
N LYS A 75 13.22 -11.37 13.46
CA LYS A 75 12.53 -12.15 12.42
C LYS A 75 12.70 -11.52 11.04
N ILE A 76 12.67 -10.20 10.94
CA ILE A 76 12.98 -9.48 9.69
C ILE A 76 14.39 -9.81 9.23
N ASN A 77 15.38 -9.76 10.13
CA ASN A 77 16.77 -10.08 9.79
C ASN A 77 16.92 -11.54 9.31
N GLU A 78 16.29 -12.49 9.99
CA GLU A 78 16.27 -13.90 9.58
C GLU A 78 15.71 -14.06 8.16
N LEU A 79 14.60 -13.39 7.87
CA LEU A 79 13.96 -13.44 6.55
C LEU A 79 14.85 -12.84 5.47
N ILE A 80 15.47 -11.68 5.72
CA ILE A 80 16.41 -11.06 4.78
C ILE A 80 17.61 -11.99 4.50
N LEU A 81 18.17 -12.61 5.53
CA LEU A 81 19.30 -13.53 5.37
C LEU A 81 18.93 -14.77 4.54
N ILE A 82 17.68 -15.25 4.64
CA ILE A 82 17.16 -16.33 3.80
C ILE A 82 17.00 -15.84 2.36
N ILE A 83 16.33 -14.72 2.13
CA ILE A 83 16.11 -14.14 0.80
C ILE A 83 17.46 -13.96 0.07
N LYS A 84 18.47 -13.44 0.76
CA LYS A 84 19.82 -13.20 0.18
C LYS A 84 20.58 -14.46 -0.18
N LYS A 85 20.14 -15.64 0.26
CA LYS A 85 20.71 -16.94 -0.15
C LYS A 85 19.98 -17.54 -1.35
N MET A 86 18.85 -16.96 -1.75
CA MET A 86 18.04 -17.44 -2.87
C MET A 86 18.55 -16.85 -4.18
N GLU A 87 18.78 -17.69 -5.19
CA GLU A 87 19.35 -17.25 -6.46
C GLU A 87 18.37 -16.47 -7.34
N ASN A 88 17.07 -16.71 -7.16
CA ASN A 88 16.02 -16.12 -7.98
C ASN A 88 15.25 -15.01 -7.26
N LEU A 89 15.70 -14.58 -6.08
CA LEU A 89 15.09 -13.50 -5.31
C LEU A 89 16.08 -12.37 -5.05
N ASN A 90 15.60 -11.14 -5.17
CA ASN A 90 16.40 -9.96 -4.89
C ASN A 90 15.73 -9.16 -3.75
N PHE A 91 16.40 -9.04 -2.60
CA PHE A 91 15.92 -8.16 -1.53
C PHE A 91 16.11 -6.70 -1.92
N VAL A 92 15.01 -5.96 -2.05
CA VAL A 92 15.01 -4.54 -2.44
C VAL A 92 14.79 -3.63 -1.24
N GLY A 93 13.86 -3.99 -0.34
CA GLY A 93 13.53 -3.11 0.75
C GLY A 93 12.32 -3.54 1.57
N PHE A 94 11.59 -2.55 2.08
CA PHE A 94 10.47 -2.77 2.98
C PHE A 94 9.18 -2.15 2.46
N GLN A 95 8.09 -2.91 2.53
CA GLN A 95 6.74 -2.44 2.50
C GLN A 95 6.35 -1.98 3.91
N ALA A 96 6.01 -0.70 4.09
CA ALA A 96 5.65 -0.12 5.38
C ALA A 96 4.41 0.78 5.26
N TYR A 97 3.28 0.18 4.92
CA TYR A 97 2.01 0.88 4.74
C TYR A 97 1.14 0.79 5.99
N ASN A 98 0.64 1.94 6.47
CA ASN A 98 -0.31 1.98 7.59
C ASN A 98 -1.69 2.47 7.12
N GLY A 99 -2.55 1.54 6.72
CA GLY A 99 -3.92 1.85 6.30
C GLY A 99 -4.81 2.39 7.41
N SER A 100 -4.55 2.05 8.68
CA SER A 100 -5.40 2.43 9.80
C SER A 100 -5.41 3.93 10.10
N ILE A 101 -4.42 4.69 9.64
CA ILE A 101 -4.33 6.14 9.86
C ILE A 101 -4.90 6.97 8.73
N GLN A 102 -5.18 6.37 7.58
CA GLN A 102 -5.55 7.07 6.35
C GLN A 102 -6.91 7.75 6.43
N HIS A 103 -7.79 7.28 7.32
CA HIS A 103 -9.18 7.74 7.47
C HIS A 103 -9.46 8.44 8.80
N ILE A 104 -8.43 8.83 9.55
CA ILE A 104 -8.62 9.60 10.78
C ILE A 104 -9.03 11.03 10.43
N GLU A 105 -10.27 11.41 10.72
CA GLU A 105 -10.82 12.71 10.34
C GLU A 105 -10.13 13.88 11.06
N ASP A 106 -9.89 13.75 12.38
CA ASP A 106 -9.23 14.80 13.14
C ASP A 106 -7.76 14.95 12.73
N PHE A 107 -7.43 16.10 12.16
CA PHE A 107 -6.09 16.40 11.65
C PHE A 107 -4.99 16.25 12.69
N LYS A 108 -5.20 16.71 13.93
CA LYS A 108 -4.17 16.65 14.98
C LYS A 108 -3.88 15.19 15.37
N THR A 109 -4.92 14.40 15.53
CA THR A 109 -4.80 12.96 15.84
C THR A 109 -4.12 12.24 14.69
N ARG A 110 -4.54 12.49 13.44
CA ARG A 110 -3.93 11.88 12.25
C ARG A 110 -2.43 12.21 12.16
N LYS A 111 -2.06 13.48 12.32
CA LYS A 111 -0.65 13.92 12.33
C LYS A 111 0.18 13.22 13.41
N LEU A 112 -0.35 13.10 14.63
CA LEU A 112 0.33 12.38 15.71
C LEU A 112 0.55 10.89 15.38
N GLN A 113 -0.43 10.24 14.75
CA GLN A 113 -0.30 8.84 14.35
C GLN A 113 0.69 8.67 13.19
N VAL A 114 0.72 9.59 12.22
CA VAL A 114 1.75 9.64 11.17
C VAL A 114 3.14 9.73 11.78
N ILE A 115 3.40 10.68 12.66
CA ILE A 115 4.70 10.84 13.33
C ILE A 115 5.10 9.56 14.07
N LYS A 116 4.17 8.91 14.80
CA LYS A 116 4.44 7.64 15.48
C LYS A 116 4.81 6.52 14.51
N THR A 117 4.10 6.43 13.38
CA THR A 117 4.37 5.46 12.31
C THR A 117 5.74 5.70 11.70
N CYS A 118 6.02 6.92 11.28
CA CYS A 118 7.30 7.30 10.68
C CYS A 118 8.49 7.09 11.62
N ASN A 119 8.33 7.33 12.93
CA ASN A 119 9.36 7.03 13.92
C ASN A 119 9.69 5.53 14.03
N LYS A 120 8.71 4.65 13.85
CA LYS A 120 8.97 3.20 13.80
C LYS A 120 9.75 2.83 12.53
N ILE A 121 9.39 3.45 11.40
CA ILE A 121 10.05 3.21 10.10
C ILE A 121 11.48 3.77 10.11
N LYS A 122 11.72 4.94 10.71
CA LYS A 122 13.08 5.49 10.92
C LYS A 122 13.97 4.49 11.68
N LYS A 123 13.43 3.84 12.72
CA LYS A 123 14.15 2.79 13.47
C LYS A 123 14.42 1.55 12.62
N LEU A 124 13.46 1.13 11.79
CA LEU A 124 13.65 0.04 10.84
C LEU A 124 14.76 0.37 9.85
N LYS A 125 14.68 1.54 9.17
CA LYS A 125 15.68 2.02 8.19
C LYS A 125 17.07 2.06 8.79
N SER A 126 17.23 2.64 9.98
CA SER A 126 18.52 2.68 10.70
C SER A 126 19.03 1.28 11.07
N LYS A 127 18.16 0.37 11.53
CA LYS A 127 18.57 -0.99 11.91
C LYS A 127 19.10 -1.80 10.72
N PHE A 128 18.59 -1.56 9.53
CA PHE A 128 18.93 -2.30 8.32
C PHE A 128 19.67 -1.45 7.28
N GLU A 129 20.27 -0.34 7.69
CA GLU A 129 20.99 0.62 6.84
C GLU A 129 22.07 -0.04 5.98
N ALA A 130 22.76 -1.07 6.51
CA ALA A 130 23.79 -1.81 5.78
C ALA A 130 23.28 -2.49 4.49
N TYR A 131 21.98 -2.68 4.34
CA TYR A 131 21.37 -3.21 3.13
C TYR A 131 20.89 -2.13 2.16
N SER A 132 20.96 -0.84 2.54
CA SER A 132 20.42 0.30 1.79
C SER A 132 18.99 0.06 1.29
N PRO A 133 18.06 -0.34 2.19
CA PRO A 133 16.72 -0.75 1.78
C PRO A 133 15.90 0.43 1.29
N LEU A 134 15.14 0.21 0.21
CA LEU A 134 14.09 1.10 -0.24
C LEU A 134 12.88 0.97 0.69
N ILE A 135 12.28 2.08 1.09
CA ILE A 135 11.07 2.11 1.91
C ILE A 135 9.90 2.56 1.06
N THR A 136 8.90 1.73 0.91
CA THR A 136 7.68 2.03 0.15
C THR A 136 6.43 1.94 1.02
N GLY A 137 5.48 2.85 0.82
CA GLY A 137 4.25 2.93 1.62
C GLY A 137 3.44 4.16 1.27
N VAL A 138 2.82 4.80 2.26
CA VAL A 138 2.02 6.03 2.12
C VAL A 138 0.67 5.79 1.44
N GLY A 139 -0.37 6.42 1.93
CA GLY A 139 -1.71 6.40 1.33
C GLY A 139 -2.24 7.79 1.04
N THR A 140 -3.34 7.87 0.28
CA THR A 140 -3.94 9.14 -0.16
C THR A 140 -4.35 10.05 1.00
N GLY A 141 -4.81 9.49 2.13
CA GLY A 141 -5.30 10.29 3.27
C GLY A 141 -4.23 10.99 4.10
N CYS A 142 -2.96 10.57 3.99
CA CYS A 142 -1.85 11.05 4.80
C CYS A 142 -0.62 11.45 3.98
N PHE A 143 -0.67 11.42 2.65
CA PHE A 143 0.53 11.56 1.80
C PHE A 143 1.34 12.84 2.11
N ASP A 144 0.68 13.96 2.33
CA ASP A 144 1.30 15.24 2.66
C ASP A 144 2.05 15.21 3.99
N LEU A 145 1.49 14.54 4.99
CA LEU A 145 2.09 14.36 6.31
C LEU A 145 3.22 13.32 6.27
N GLU A 146 2.99 12.19 5.60
CA GLU A 146 3.96 11.08 5.54
C GLU A 146 5.20 11.47 4.73
N VAL A 147 5.03 12.17 3.60
CA VAL A 147 6.13 12.67 2.76
C VAL A 147 6.96 13.72 3.52
N SER A 148 6.32 14.59 4.32
CA SER A 148 7.04 15.61 5.11
C SER A 148 7.98 15.03 6.18
N GLU A 149 7.82 13.75 6.55
CA GLU A 149 8.69 13.05 7.51
C GLU A 149 9.98 12.49 6.90
N ASP A 150 10.14 12.55 5.58
CA ASP A 150 11.35 12.17 4.82
C ASP A 150 11.87 10.76 5.16
N VAL A 151 10.97 9.80 5.18
CA VAL A 151 11.29 8.40 5.55
C VAL A 151 11.03 7.41 4.43
N TYR A 152 10.15 7.76 3.52
CA TYR A 152 9.78 6.93 2.38
C TYR A 152 10.55 7.32 1.12
N ASP A 153 10.97 6.32 0.38
CA ASP A 153 11.64 6.47 -0.91
C ASP A 153 10.62 6.38 -2.06
N GLU A 154 9.49 5.67 -1.84
CA GLU A 154 8.36 5.54 -2.78
C GLU A 154 7.02 5.72 -2.07
N ILE A 155 6.04 6.26 -2.78
CA ILE A 155 4.68 6.46 -2.28
C ILE A 155 3.67 5.63 -3.08
N GLN A 156 2.68 5.05 -2.38
CA GLN A 156 1.67 4.14 -2.93
C GLN A 156 0.26 4.75 -2.97
N VAL A 157 0.19 6.06 -3.18
CA VAL A 157 -1.09 6.75 -3.30
C VAL A 157 -1.85 6.27 -4.55
N GLY A 158 -3.08 5.81 -4.38
CA GLY A 158 -3.89 5.25 -5.46
C GLY A 158 -5.25 5.93 -5.60
N SER A 159 -5.98 6.10 -4.49
CA SER A 159 -7.34 6.66 -4.50
C SER A 159 -7.41 8.08 -5.05
N TYR A 160 -6.30 8.84 -5.05
CA TYR A 160 -6.24 10.20 -5.59
C TYR A 160 -6.66 10.28 -7.07
N ALA A 161 -6.51 9.19 -7.83
CA ALA A 161 -6.81 9.16 -9.26
C ALA A 161 -8.32 9.34 -9.55
N PHE A 162 -9.17 8.89 -8.63
CA PHE A 162 -10.62 9.04 -8.71
C PHE A 162 -11.16 9.92 -7.59
N MET A 163 -10.49 9.96 -6.46
CA MET A 163 -10.96 10.47 -5.19
C MET A 163 -12.27 9.82 -4.74
N ASP A 164 -12.70 10.12 -3.55
CA ASP A 164 -13.98 9.73 -3.00
C ASP A 164 -14.46 10.73 -1.93
N ALA A 165 -15.70 10.60 -1.53
CA ALA A 165 -16.31 11.50 -0.55
C ALA A 165 -15.63 11.41 0.82
N HIS A 166 -15.12 10.23 1.22
CA HIS A 166 -14.47 10.05 2.50
C HIS A 166 -13.11 10.76 2.55
N TYR A 167 -12.22 10.53 1.56
CA TYR A 167 -10.96 11.27 1.50
C TYR A 167 -11.16 12.78 1.34
N SER A 168 -12.19 13.18 0.57
CA SER A 168 -12.53 14.60 0.39
C SER A 168 -13.02 15.27 1.69
N SER A 169 -13.55 14.51 2.65
CA SER A 169 -14.02 15.02 3.94
C SER A 169 -12.92 15.20 4.99
N LEU A 170 -11.73 14.66 4.76
CA LEU A 170 -10.63 14.72 5.72
C LEU A 170 -10.20 16.17 5.96
N LYS A 171 -10.09 16.55 7.22
CA LYS A 171 -9.61 17.88 7.62
C LYS A 171 -8.11 18.00 7.42
N HIS A 172 -7.66 19.08 6.80
CA HIS A 172 -6.25 19.43 6.59
C HIS A 172 -5.86 20.66 7.41
N ASP A 173 -4.56 20.92 7.60
CA ASP A 173 -4.11 22.14 8.28
C ASP A 173 -4.41 23.35 7.38
N ARG A 174 -5.10 24.37 7.96
CA ARG A 174 -5.46 25.60 7.25
C ARG A 174 -4.27 26.38 6.69
N LYS A 175 -3.04 26.06 7.09
CA LYS A 175 -1.82 26.69 6.57
C LYS A 175 -1.49 26.22 5.14
N PHE A 176 -1.95 25.06 4.76
CA PHE A 176 -1.93 24.59 3.36
C PHE A 176 -3.31 24.93 2.79
N ASN A 177 -3.40 26.03 2.04
CA ASN A 177 -4.64 26.63 1.54
C ASN A 177 -5.46 25.76 0.56
N ASN A 178 -5.15 24.48 0.41
CA ASN A 178 -5.88 23.56 -0.47
C ASN A 178 -6.33 22.34 0.32
N THR A 179 -7.56 22.37 0.74
CA THR A 179 -8.22 21.25 1.43
C THR A 179 -8.47 20.03 0.55
N ASN A 180 -8.44 20.20 -0.77
CA ASN A 180 -8.56 19.11 -1.73
C ASN A 180 -7.54 19.35 -2.85
N ASN A 181 -6.36 18.73 -2.74
CA ASN A 181 -5.35 18.77 -3.81
C ASN A 181 -5.80 17.99 -5.07
N PHE A 182 -6.85 17.19 -4.95
CA PHE A 182 -7.36 16.32 -6.02
C PHE A 182 -8.86 16.47 -6.14
N GLU A 183 -9.34 16.50 -7.37
CA GLU A 183 -10.76 16.54 -7.70
C GLU A 183 -11.34 15.14 -7.84
N ASN A 184 -12.64 14.97 -7.57
CA ASN A 184 -13.35 13.74 -7.87
C ASN A 184 -13.48 13.60 -9.38
N SER A 185 -13.09 12.44 -9.91
CA SER A 185 -13.15 12.15 -11.36
C SER A 185 -14.05 10.96 -11.71
N LEU A 186 -14.58 10.25 -10.72
CA LEU A 186 -15.53 9.16 -10.89
C LEU A 186 -16.88 9.53 -10.27
N PHE A 187 -17.92 9.48 -11.07
CA PHE A 187 -19.30 9.82 -10.70
C PHE A 187 -20.26 8.74 -11.15
N ILE A 188 -21.34 8.58 -10.42
CA ILE A 188 -22.47 7.74 -10.83
C ILE A 188 -23.60 8.66 -11.30
N LEU A 189 -23.95 8.55 -12.61
CA LEU A 189 -25.14 9.21 -13.14
C LEU A 189 -26.38 8.54 -12.55
N SER A 190 -27.23 9.34 -11.95
CA SER A 190 -28.40 8.84 -11.20
C SER A 190 -29.61 9.75 -11.45
N GLY A 191 -30.77 9.15 -11.62
CA GLY A 191 -32.04 9.84 -11.74
C GLY A 191 -32.85 9.78 -10.46
N VAL A 192 -33.62 10.85 -10.17
CA VAL A 192 -34.57 10.85 -9.06
C VAL A 192 -35.82 10.08 -9.46
N MET A 193 -36.10 8.97 -8.77
CA MET A 193 -37.27 8.12 -9.00
C MET A 193 -38.51 8.62 -8.24
N SER A 194 -38.32 9.16 -7.04
CA SER A 194 -39.40 9.64 -6.18
C SER A 194 -38.89 10.73 -5.23
N ASN A 195 -39.68 11.77 -5.05
CA ASN A 195 -39.44 12.86 -4.12
C ASN A 195 -40.71 13.26 -3.34
N THR A 196 -41.60 12.32 -3.10
CA THR A 196 -42.88 12.56 -2.40
C THR A 196 -42.75 12.78 -0.93
N LEU A 197 -41.58 12.53 -0.32
CA LEU A 197 -41.31 12.72 1.10
C LEU A 197 -40.52 14.02 1.30
N GLU A 198 -40.83 14.76 2.37
CA GLU A 198 -40.28 16.10 2.63
C GLU A 198 -38.77 16.13 2.82
N ASN A 199 -38.17 15.05 3.35
CA ASN A 199 -36.77 15.06 3.82
C ASN A 199 -35.83 14.17 3.01
N HIS A 200 -36.32 13.48 1.97
CA HIS A 200 -35.45 12.66 1.13
C HIS A 200 -36.04 12.39 -0.26
N ALA A 201 -35.19 12.08 -1.19
CA ALA A 201 -35.53 11.59 -2.50
C ALA A 201 -34.95 10.18 -2.70
N VAL A 202 -35.64 9.36 -3.51
CA VAL A 202 -35.17 8.05 -3.91
C VAL A 202 -34.52 8.17 -5.29
N VAL A 203 -33.32 7.65 -5.44
CA VAL A 203 -32.57 7.62 -6.68
C VAL A 203 -32.41 6.18 -7.19
N ASP A 204 -32.15 6.01 -8.48
CA ASP A 204 -32.00 4.72 -9.13
C ASP A 204 -30.62 4.10 -8.97
N ALA A 205 -29.65 4.81 -8.36
CA ALA A 205 -28.33 4.30 -8.03
C ALA A 205 -28.22 4.00 -6.53
N GLY A 206 -27.73 2.83 -6.19
CA GLY A 206 -27.48 2.38 -4.82
C GLY A 206 -26.29 1.42 -4.77
N LEU A 207 -26.16 0.64 -3.69
CA LEU A 207 -25.07 -0.32 -3.48
C LEU A 207 -24.87 -1.35 -4.59
N LYS A 208 -25.89 -1.58 -5.42
CA LYS A 208 -25.80 -2.46 -6.60
C LYS A 208 -25.10 -1.79 -7.77
N SER A 209 -25.08 -0.47 -7.82
CA SER A 209 -24.43 0.32 -8.89
C SER A 209 -22.96 0.62 -8.55
N ILE A 210 -22.65 0.79 -7.26
CA ILE A 210 -21.31 1.04 -6.76
C ILE A 210 -21.18 0.52 -5.33
N SER A 211 -20.14 -0.21 -5.04
CA SER A 211 -19.86 -0.68 -3.66
C SER A 211 -19.28 0.47 -2.81
N VAL A 212 -19.60 0.43 -1.51
CA VAL A 212 -19.08 1.37 -0.51
C VAL A 212 -18.32 0.56 0.52
N ASP A 213 -16.99 0.69 0.55
CA ASP A 213 -16.14 -0.08 1.46
C ASP A 213 -15.94 0.59 2.82
N SER A 214 -16.21 1.89 2.92
CA SER A 214 -15.98 2.68 4.14
C SER A 214 -17.11 2.60 5.17
N GLY A 215 -18.17 1.84 4.88
CA GLY A 215 -19.37 1.79 5.69
C GLY A 215 -20.25 3.04 5.56
N LEU A 216 -21.47 2.95 6.05
CA LEU A 216 -22.41 4.07 6.19
C LEU A 216 -22.39 4.55 7.61
#